data_c6a75ace7ca0fc6f67521c541b1e1a72
#
_entry.id   c6a75ace7ca0fc6f67521c541b1e1a72
#
_cell.length_a   1.000
_cell.length_b   1.000
_cell.length_c   1.000
_cell.angle_alpha   90.00
_cell.angle_beta   90.00
_cell.angle_gamma   90.00
#
_symmetry.space_group_name_H-M   'P 1'
#
loop_
_entity.id
_entity.type
_entity.pdbx_description
1 polymer ?
#
loop_
_entity_poly.entity_id
_entity_poly.type
_entity_poly.pdbx_seq_one_letter_code
_entity_poly.pdbx_strand_id
1 'polypeptide(L)'
;MNIILFISVIFLSLILNRILFKKRLFLNFKGDNHQKFISSKNIPLSGGWILIFTSYYYLNLLNFTYIFFIFCVGFLSDIKKINSPKFRFIIQTLIVLGVVYFSSITVPDTKIIFLDQLLTNNIFRIFFSIFCILIVINGCNFIDGVNTSLVGY
;
A
#
# COMPACT_ATOMS: atom_id res chain seq x y z
N MET A 1 16.62 -8.08 -13.63
CA MET A 1 16.20 -6.66 -13.45
C MET A 1 17.23 -5.79 -14.15
N ASN A 2 16.84 -5.01 -15.14
CA ASN A 2 17.80 -4.20 -15.89
C ASN A 2 18.39 -3.11 -14.97
N ILE A 3 19.70 -3.11 -14.79
CA ILE A 3 20.44 -2.13 -13.97
C ILE A 3 20.08 -0.69 -14.37
N ILE A 4 19.87 -0.45 -15.66
CA ILE A 4 19.45 0.83 -16.20
C ILE A 4 18.10 1.28 -15.61
N LEU A 5 17.14 0.36 -15.52
CA LEU A 5 15.81 0.64 -14.98
C LEU A 5 15.88 0.94 -13.47
N PHE A 6 16.71 0.21 -12.73
CA PHE A 6 16.95 0.47 -11.31
C PHE A 6 17.55 1.87 -11.07
N ILE A 7 18.57 2.22 -11.85
CA ILE A 7 19.21 3.56 -11.77
C ILE A 7 18.19 4.65 -12.16
N SER A 8 17.37 4.43 -13.19
CA SER A 8 16.35 5.40 -13.63
C SER A 8 15.29 5.65 -12.55
N VAL A 9 14.86 4.60 -11.84
CA VAL A 9 13.91 4.73 -10.72
C VAL A 9 14.49 5.53 -9.56
N ILE A 10 15.76 5.29 -9.19
CA ILE A 10 16.44 6.07 -8.16
C ILE A 10 16.51 7.55 -8.56
N PHE A 11 16.94 7.82 -9.79
CA PHE A 11 17.06 9.19 -10.29
C PHE A 11 15.72 9.92 -10.33
N LEU A 12 14.69 9.23 -10.82
CA LEU A 12 13.31 9.74 -10.83
C LEU A 12 12.81 10.03 -9.41
N SER A 13 13.11 9.16 -8.44
CA SER A 13 12.72 9.34 -7.04
C SER A 13 13.35 10.59 -6.43
N LEU A 14 14.64 10.82 -6.68
CA LEU A 14 15.36 11.99 -6.17
C LEU A 14 14.81 13.29 -6.79
N ILE A 15 14.56 13.30 -8.10
CA ILE A 15 13.99 14.47 -8.79
C ILE A 15 12.59 14.77 -8.27
N LEU A 16 11.74 13.76 -8.19
CA LEU A 16 10.35 13.90 -7.75
C LEU A 16 10.28 14.42 -6.32
N ASN A 17 11.10 13.86 -5.43
CA ASN A 17 11.21 14.30 -4.04
C ASN A 17 11.65 15.77 -3.95
N ARG A 18 12.64 16.17 -4.74
CA ARG A 18 13.17 17.54 -4.76
C ARG A 18 12.12 18.55 -5.28
N ILE A 19 11.37 18.17 -6.33
CA ILE A 19 10.30 19.01 -6.90
C ILE A 19 9.16 19.19 -5.89
N LEU A 20 8.68 18.10 -5.29
CA LEU A 20 7.59 18.12 -4.32
C LEU A 20 7.96 18.94 -3.08
N PHE A 21 9.18 18.77 -2.58
CA PHE A 21 9.69 19.54 -1.45
C PHE A 21 9.78 21.05 -1.77
N LYS A 22 10.35 21.40 -2.93
CA LYS A 22 10.49 22.80 -3.36
C LYS A 22 9.14 23.49 -3.57
N LYS A 23 8.17 22.78 -4.13
CA LYS A 23 6.82 23.30 -4.39
C LYS A 23 5.89 23.17 -3.17
N ARG A 24 6.32 22.58 -2.06
CA ARG A 24 5.52 22.28 -0.86
C ARG A 24 4.22 21.53 -1.19
N LEU A 25 4.27 20.64 -2.20
CA LEU A 25 3.13 19.85 -2.63
C LEU A 25 3.14 18.49 -1.94
N PHE A 26 1.95 17.98 -1.61
CA PHE A 26 1.77 16.66 -1.01
C PHE A 26 2.66 16.40 0.20
N LEU A 27 2.76 17.38 1.07
CA LEU A 27 3.50 17.23 2.33
C LEU A 27 2.68 16.43 3.32
N ASN A 28 3.37 15.60 4.10
CA ASN A 28 2.75 14.85 5.18
C ASN A 28 2.05 15.81 6.15
N PHE A 29 0.82 15.45 6.54
CA PHE A 29 0.05 16.26 7.47
C PHE A 29 0.51 15.99 8.92
N LYS A 30 0.91 17.03 9.59
CA LYS A 30 1.30 16.97 11.01
C LYS A 30 0.09 17.29 11.88
N GLY A 31 -0.42 16.37 12.64
CA GLY A 31 -1.52 16.70 13.53
C GLY A 31 -2.12 15.54 14.31
N ASP A 32 -1.78 14.32 14.01
CA ASP A 32 -2.28 13.18 14.77
C ASP A 32 -1.39 12.90 15.99
N ASN A 33 -2.00 12.49 17.10
CA ASN A 33 -1.31 12.34 18.40
C ASN A 33 -0.16 11.32 18.37
N HIS A 34 -0.23 10.32 17.49
CA HIS A 34 0.82 9.32 17.30
C HIS A 34 2.03 9.82 16.48
N GLN A 35 1.87 10.94 15.77
CA GLN A 35 2.94 11.56 14.99
C GLN A 35 3.77 12.59 15.79
N LYS A 36 3.48 12.80 17.07
CA LYS A 36 4.20 13.76 17.94
C LYS A 36 5.68 13.41 18.13
N PHE A 37 6.05 12.14 17.95
CA PHE A 37 7.44 11.66 18.09
C PHE A 37 8.27 11.87 16.82
N ILE A 38 7.65 12.29 15.73
CA ILE A 38 8.29 12.49 14.45
C ILE A 38 8.84 13.92 14.38
N SER A 39 10.08 14.05 13.93
CA SER A 39 10.76 15.33 13.74
C SER A 39 9.88 16.33 12.98
N SER A 40 10.01 17.62 13.31
CA SER A 40 9.20 18.71 12.76
C SER A 40 9.31 18.96 11.23
N LYS A 41 10.02 18.13 10.48
CA LYS A 41 10.24 18.28 9.04
C LYS A 41 9.03 17.79 8.24
N ASN A 42 8.57 18.61 7.29
CA ASN A 42 7.56 18.21 6.33
C ASN A 42 8.21 17.28 5.31
N ILE A 43 7.72 16.04 5.21
CA ILE A 43 8.22 15.03 4.27
C ILE A 43 7.21 14.92 3.12
N PRO A 44 7.65 15.00 1.86
CA PRO A 44 6.75 14.81 0.72
C PRO A 44 6.33 13.35 0.59
N LEU A 45 5.06 13.12 0.24
CA LEU A 45 4.48 11.80 -0.01
C LEU A 45 4.89 11.30 -1.41
N SER A 46 6.19 11.09 -1.63
CA SER A 46 6.73 10.71 -2.95
C SER A 46 6.81 9.19 -3.15
N GLY A 47 6.90 8.40 -2.08
CA GLY A 47 7.13 6.95 -2.16
C GLY A 47 6.04 6.20 -2.92
N GLY A 48 4.78 6.50 -2.65
CA GLY A 48 3.65 5.87 -3.34
C GLY A 48 3.64 6.13 -4.86
N TRP A 49 4.04 7.31 -5.30
CA TRP A 49 4.14 7.64 -6.73
C TRP A 49 5.21 6.81 -7.44
N ILE A 50 6.33 6.56 -6.77
CA ILE A 50 7.42 5.75 -7.31
C ILE A 50 6.96 4.29 -7.45
N LEU A 51 6.27 3.78 -6.42
CA LEU A 51 5.69 2.42 -6.47
C LEU A 51 4.70 2.25 -7.61
N ILE A 52 3.81 3.22 -7.84
CA ILE A 52 2.86 3.17 -8.96
C ILE A 52 3.61 3.18 -10.29
N PHE A 53 4.62 4.04 -10.45
CA PHE A 53 5.40 4.12 -11.68
C PHE A 53 6.13 2.80 -11.98
N THR A 54 6.74 2.19 -10.98
CA THR A 54 7.42 0.89 -11.13
C THR A 54 6.43 -0.24 -11.40
N SER A 55 5.29 -0.26 -10.71
CA SER A 55 4.25 -1.28 -10.88
C SER A 55 3.67 -1.31 -12.30
N TYR A 56 3.58 -0.14 -12.94
CA TYR A 56 3.10 -0.05 -14.33
C TYR A 56 3.96 -0.86 -15.31
N TYR A 57 5.26 -0.94 -15.09
CA TYR A 57 6.17 -1.70 -15.98
C TYR A 57 6.19 -3.20 -15.72
N TYR A 58 5.84 -3.64 -14.51
CA TYR A 58 6.00 -5.05 -14.12
C TYR A 58 4.70 -5.83 -14.05
N LEU A 59 3.56 -5.14 -13.94
CA LEU A 59 2.28 -5.79 -13.75
C LEU A 59 1.44 -5.73 -15.03
N ASN A 60 0.59 -6.75 -15.19
CA ASN A 60 -0.46 -6.70 -16.19
C ASN A 60 -1.47 -5.58 -15.82
N LEU A 61 -2.19 -5.09 -16.81
CA LEU A 61 -3.10 -3.95 -16.68
C LEU A 61 -4.12 -4.14 -15.55
N LEU A 62 -4.65 -5.35 -15.37
CA LEU A 62 -5.64 -5.65 -14.35
C LEU A 62 -5.06 -5.49 -12.94
N ASN A 63 -3.91 -6.09 -12.67
CA ASN A 63 -3.26 -6.01 -11.36
C ASN A 63 -2.77 -4.59 -11.07
N PHE A 64 -2.30 -3.88 -12.08
CA PHE A 64 -1.92 -2.47 -11.97
C PHE A 64 -3.11 -1.62 -11.56
N THR A 65 -4.29 -1.78 -12.17
CA THR A 65 -5.48 -0.99 -11.83
C THR A 65 -5.90 -1.17 -10.37
N TYR A 66 -5.81 -2.37 -9.81
CA TYR A 66 -6.11 -2.59 -8.40
C TYR A 66 -5.11 -1.91 -7.47
N ILE A 67 -3.81 -2.03 -7.75
CA ILE A 67 -2.77 -1.35 -6.96
C ILE A 67 -2.95 0.16 -7.03
N PHE A 68 -3.30 0.68 -8.21
CA PHE A 68 -3.58 2.10 -8.38
C PHE A 68 -4.77 2.57 -7.53
N PHE A 69 -5.86 1.78 -7.46
CA PHE A 69 -6.99 2.13 -6.60
C PHE A 69 -6.64 2.08 -5.11
N ILE A 70 -5.90 1.07 -4.66
CA ILE A 70 -5.42 1.01 -3.26
C ILE A 70 -4.55 2.22 -2.94
N PHE A 71 -3.63 2.58 -3.84
CA PHE A 71 -2.81 3.78 -3.72
C PHE A 71 -3.65 5.06 -3.63
N CYS A 72 -4.66 5.23 -4.49
CA CYS A 72 -5.55 6.39 -4.44
C CYS A 72 -6.26 6.52 -3.10
N VAL A 73 -6.76 5.42 -2.54
CA VAL A 73 -7.42 5.40 -1.22
C VAL A 73 -6.44 5.81 -0.11
N GLY A 74 -5.23 5.26 -0.11
CA GLY A 74 -4.17 5.64 0.83
C GLY A 74 -3.81 7.11 0.70
N PHE A 75 -3.54 7.57 -0.51
CA PHE A 75 -3.18 8.96 -0.80
C PHE A 75 -4.27 9.96 -0.39
N LEU A 76 -5.54 9.66 -0.67
CA LEU A 76 -6.67 10.49 -0.24
C LEU A 76 -6.84 10.53 1.28
N SER A 77 -6.48 9.44 1.97
CA SER A 77 -6.42 9.40 3.42
C SER A 77 -5.30 10.28 3.98
N ASP A 78 -4.11 10.22 3.38
CA ASP A 78 -2.94 10.98 3.83
C ASP A 78 -3.12 12.48 3.67
N ILE A 79 -3.81 12.93 2.61
CA ILE A 79 -4.19 14.34 2.44
C ILE A 79 -5.48 14.73 3.17
N LYS A 80 -5.99 13.87 4.08
CA LYS A 80 -7.19 14.09 4.89
C LYS A 80 -8.49 14.36 4.12
N LYS A 81 -8.60 13.92 2.89
CA LYS A 81 -9.89 13.92 2.18
C LYS A 81 -10.80 12.80 2.65
N ILE A 82 -10.23 11.67 3.08
CA ILE A 82 -10.95 10.56 3.71
C ILE A 82 -10.56 10.52 5.18
N ASN A 83 -11.41 11.12 6.04
CA ASN A 83 -11.13 11.22 7.48
C ASN A 83 -11.64 10.01 8.28
N SER A 84 -12.60 9.25 7.74
CA SER A 84 -13.20 8.13 8.45
C SER A 84 -12.41 6.83 8.22
N PRO A 85 -11.79 6.25 9.27
CA PRO A 85 -11.09 4.96 9.16
C PRO A 85 -12.03 3.84 8.69
N LYS A 86 -13.31 3.87 9.12
CA LYS A 86 -14.32 2.89 8.70
C LYS A 86 -14.57 2.95 7.20
N PHE A 87 -14.73 4.14 6.64
CA PHE A 87 -14.96 4.33 5.21
C PHE A 87 -13.76 3.88 4.38
N ARG A 88 -12.54 4.20 4.82
CA ARG A 88 -11.30 3.71 4.20
C ARG A 88 -11.26 2.19 4.18
N PHE A 89 -11.54 1.55 5.31
CA PHE A 89 -11.53 0.10 5.44
C PHE A 89 -12.56 -0.57 4.51
N ILE A 90 -13.77 -0.03 4.40
CA ILE A 90 -14.81 -0.55 3.49
C ILE A 90 -14.34 -0.49 2.03
N ILE A 91 -13.79 0.65 1.58
CA ILE A 91 -13.32 0.78 0.21
C ILE A 91 -12.16 -0.19 -0.06
N GLN A 92 -11.20 -0.29 0.86
CA GLN A 92 -10.09 -1.24 0.74
C GLN A 92 -10.62 -2.68 0.63
N THR A 93 -11.60 -3.05 1.43
CA THR A 93 -12.22 -4.39 1.39
C THR A 93 -12.86 -4.67 0.03
N LEU A 94 -13.58 -3.71 -0.55
CA LEU A 94 -14.19 -3.88 -1.88
C LEU A 94 -13.13 -4.04 -2.97
N ILE A 95 -12.06 -3.26 -2.93
CA ILE A 95 -10.95 -3.38 -3.90
C ILE A 95 -10.27 -4.75 -3.76
N VAL A 96 -9.95 -5.17 -2.53
CA VAL A 96 -9.29 -6.46 -2.25
C VAL A 96 -10.17 -7.64 -2.66
N LEU A 97 -11.48 -7.55 -2.45
CA LEU A 97 -12.44 -8.54 -2.93
C LEU A 97 -12.36 -8.66 -4.46
N GLY A 98 -12.31 -7.54 -5.17
CA GLY A 98 -12.10 -7.53 -6.62
C GLY A 98 -10.78 -8.19 -7.03
N VAL A 99 -9.68 -7.88 -6.33
CA VAL A 99 -8.36 -8.51 -6.58
C VAL A 99 -8.44 -10.02 -6.45
N VAL A 100 -8.94 -10.52 -5.32
CA VAL A 100 -9.00 -11.96 -5.03
C VAL A 100 -9.90 -12.68 -6.03
N TYR A 101 -11.03 -12.08 -6.40
CA TYR A 101 -11.99 -12.71 -7.31
C TYR A 101 -11.52 -12.73 -8.77
N PHE A 102 -11.04 -11.60 -9.29
CA PHE A 102 -10.67 -11.49 -10.71
C PHE A 102 -9.24 -11.90 -11.03
N SER A 103 -8.30 -11.72 -10.09
CA SER A 103 -6.90 -12.11 -10.30
C SER A 103 -6.58 -13.50 -9.75
N SER A 104 -7.56 -14.17 -9.11
CA SER A 104 -7.39 -15.50 -8.49
C SER A 104 -6.21 -15.56 -7.50
N ILE A 105 -5.85 -14.42 -6.91
CA ILE A 105 -4.76 -14.33 -5.94
C ILE A 105 -5.30 -14.81 -4.59
N THR A 106 -5.00 -16.05 -4.26
CA THR A 106 -5.43 -16.66 -2.98
C THR A 106 -4.22 -17.21 -2.23
N VAL A 107 -4.37 -17.31 -0.90
CA VAL A 107 -3.36 -17.96 -0.05
C VAL A 107 -3.32 -19.45 -0.43
N PRO A 108 -2.14 -19.99 -0.83
CA PRO A 108 -2.03 -21.40 -1.19
C PRO A 108 -2.05 -22.26 0.08
N ASP A 109 -0.90 -22.64 0.60
CA ASP A 109 -0.75 -23.47 1.78
C ASP A 109 -0.12 -22.68 2.92
N THR A 110 -0.61 -22.88 4.13
CA THR A 110 -0.06 -22.24 5.34
C THR A 110 0.91 -23.16 6.07
N LYS A 111 0.96 -24.44 5.70
CA LYS A 111 1.68 -25.54 6.40
C LYS A 111 1.15 -25.81 7.82
N ILE A 112 -0.04 -25.32 8.12
CA ILE A 112 -0.77 -25.62 9.34
C ILE A 112 -1.90 -26.56 8.97
N ILE A 113 -1.82 -27.85 9.36
CA ILE A 113 -2.71 -28.93 8.90
C ILE A 113 -4.19 -28.56 9.05
N PHE A 114 -4.58 -28.03 10.19
CA PHE A 114 -5.97 -27.62 10.45
C PHE A 114 -6.44 -26.51 9.49
N LEU A 115 -5.58 -25.51 9.27
CA LEU A 115 -5.91 -24.36 8.41
C LEU A 115 -5.96 -24.77 6.94
N ASP A 116 -5.03 -25.64 6.53
CA ASP A 116 -4.98 -26.14 5.15
C ASP A 116 -6.20 -27.00 4.82
N GLN A 117 -6.74 -27.76 5.80
CA GLN A 117 -8.01 -28.45 5.63
C GLN A 117 -9.18 -27.48 5.40
N LEU A 118 -9.23 -26.35 6.11
CA LEU A 118 -10.25 -25.32 5.88
C LEU A 118 -10.07 -24.61 4.53
N LEU A 119 -8.83 -24.42 4.08
CA LEU A 119 -8.50 -23.80 2.80
C LEU A 119 -8.86 -24.67 1.58
N THR A 120 -9.20 -25.95 1.76
CA THR A 120 -9.77 -26.77 0.68
C THR A 120 -11.14 -26.25 0.25
N ASN A 121 -11.90 -25.63 1.15
CA ASN A 121 -13.14 -24.95 0.82
C ASN A 121 -12.83 -23.62 0.12
N ASN A 122 -13.29 -23.49 -1.14
CA ASN A 122 -13.01 -22.32 -1.97
C ASN A 122 -13.55 -21.01 -1.37
N ILE A 123 -14.73 -21.05 -0.75
CA ILE A 123 -15.35 -19.87 -0.12
C ILE A 123 -14.47 -19.41 1.06
N PHE A 124 -14.08 -20.35 1.93
CA PHE A 124 -13.22 -20.06 3.05
C PHE A 124 -11.87 -19.48 2.57
N ARG A 125 -11.26 -20.06 1.53
CA ARG A 125 -9.99 -19.60 0.95
C ARG A 125 -10.07 -18.16 0.48
N ILE A 126 -11.16 -17.79 -0.20
CA ILE A 126 -11.39 -16.41 -0.66
C ILE A 126 -11.47 -15.46 0.54
N PHE A 127 -12.32 -15.73 1.52
CA PHE A 127 -12.46 -14.91 2.72
C PHE A 127 -11.15 -14.78 3.49
N PHE A 128 -10.44 -15.87 3.69
CA PHE A 128 -9.17 -15.89 4.38
C PHE A 128 -8.10 -15.07 3.64
N SER A 129 -8.05 -15.16 2.32
CA SER A 129 -7.14 -14.37 1.49
C SER A 129 -7.41 -12.87 1.59
N ILE A 130 -8.70 -12.47 1.53
CA ILE A 130 -9.10 -11.07 1.73
C ILE A 130 -8.66 -10.58 3.11
N PHE A 131 -8.91 -11.37 4.15
CA PHE A 131 -8.52 -11.04 5.52
C PHE A 131 -7.02 -10.85 5.66
N CYS A 132 -6.20 -11.78 5.13
CA CYS A 132 -4.74 -11.67 5.15
C CYS A 132 -4.24 -10.40 4.44
N ILE A 133 -4.75 -10.11 3.25
CA ILE A 133 -4.35 -8.91 2.49
C ILE A 133 -4.73 -7.64 3.26
N LEU A 134 -5.92 -7.58 3.84
CA LEU A 134 -6.35 -6.43 4.63
C LEU A 134 -5.50 -6.23 5.89
N ILE A 135 -5.11 -7.31 6.57
CA ILE A 135 -4.18 -7.24 7.71
C ILE A 135 -2.85 -6.64 7.27
N VAL A 136 -2.30 -7.11 6.15
CA VAL A 136 -1.03 -6.58 5.64
C VAL A 136 -1.14 -5.10 5.31
N ILE A 137 -2.16 -4.68 4.55
CA ILE A 137 -2.35 -3.28 4.17
C ILE A 137 -2.49 -2.38 5.41
N ASN A 138 -3.33 -2.77 6.37
CA ASN A 138 -3.56 -1.94 7.56
C ASN A 138 -2.44 -2.07 8.58
N GLY A 139 -1.84 -3.26 8.73
CA GLY A 139 -0.67 -3.48 9.59
C GLY A 139 0.53 -2.66 9.14
N CYS A 140 0.85 -2.66 7.85
CA CYS A 140 1.90 -1.80 7.30
C CYS A 140 1.65 -0.32 7.59
N ASN A 141 0.40 0.13 7.47
CA ASN A 141 0.03 1.51 7.77
C ASN A 141 0.22 1.87 9.27
N PHE A 142 -0.04 0.92 10.19
CA PHE A 142 0.25 1.13 11.61
C PHE A 142 1.74 1.19 11.91
N ILE A 143 2.53 0.32 11.30
CA ILE A 143 3.98 0.26 11.52
C ILE A 143 4.67 1.50 10.93
N ASP A 144 4.22 1.98 9.77
CA ASP A 144 4.76 3.18 9.12
C ASP A 144 4.50 4.47 9.92
N GLY A 145 3.54 4.44 10.86
CA GLY A 145 3.33 5.53 11.83
C GLY A 145 4.56 5.82 12.70
N VAL A 146 5.57 4.94 12.72
CA VAL A 146 6.85 5.10 13.42
C VAL A 146 8.00 5.16 12.41
N ASN A 147 8.01 6.18 11.57
CA ASN A 147 9.07 6.53 10.59
C ASN A 147 10.13 5.46 10.30
N THR A 148 10.13 4.94 9.06
CA THR A 148 11.13 3.97 8.58
C THR A 148 11.18 2.60 9.26
N SER A 149 10.34 2.34 10.26
CA SER A 149 10.31 1.02 10.89
C SER A 149 9.91 -0.08 9.91
N LEU A 150 9.04 0.23 8.94
CA LEU A 150 8.62 -0.71 7.90
C LEU A 150 9.77 -1.06 6.93
N VAL A 151 10.67 -0.11 6.65
CA VAL A 151 11.81 -0.32 5.73
C VAL A 151 12.95 -1.09 6.42
N GLY A 152 12.95 -1.12 7.76
CA GLY A 152 13.94 -1.83 8.57
C GLY A 152 13.62 -3.31 8.83
N TYR A 153 12.45 -3.78 8.44
CA TYR A 153 12.01 -5.17 8.52
C TYR A 153 12.03 -5.82 7.13
#